data_b52abb23f48f304a7b0dd2d7c50595b1
#
_entry.id   b52abb23f48f304a7b0dd2d7c50595b1
#
_cell.length_a   1.000
_cell.length_b   1.000
_cell.length_c   1.000
_cell.angle_alpha   90.00
_cell.angle_beta   90.00
_cell.angle_gamma   90.00
#
_symmetry.space_group_name_H-M   'P 1'
#
loop_
_entity.id
_entity.type
_entity.pdbx_description
1 polymer ?
#
loop_
_entity_poly.entity_id
_entity_poly.type
_entity_poly.pdbx_seq_one_letter_code
_entity_poly.pdbx_strand_id
1 'polypeptide(L)'
;MKGGAKMKKLLLMLCMSIAIYSGYNMVTMEASTHWRHEQVVVHGGDTLWAIADRWAQDGEDVRAVIYRICEANKLENNTYLMPGQKLVIPVRSNPEYLAQK
;
A
#
# COMPACT_ATOMS: atom_id res chain seq x y z
N MET A 1 15.72 -43.66 29.96
CA MET A 1 16.51 -43.15 28.85
C MET A 1 16.60 -41.66 28.90
N LYS A 2 17.79 -41.17 29.14
CA LYS A 2 18.02 -39.75 29.38
C LYS A 2 18.05 -38.90 28.09
N GLY A 3 18.06 -39.52 26.91
CA GLY A 3 18.12 -38.79 25.65
C GLY A 3 16.77 -38.42 25.06
N GLY A 4 15.68 -39.09 25.44
CA GLY A 4 14.36 -38.86 24.89
C GLY A 4 13.71 -37.54 25.31
N ALA A 5 14.01 -37.10 26.55
CA ALA A 5 13.43 -35.85 27.07
C ALA A 5 14.01 -34.61 26.36
N LYS A 6 15.31 -34.69 26.01
CA LYS A 6 15.95 -33.59 25.29
C LYS A 6 15.45 -33.46 23.87
N MET A 7 15.18 -34.56 23.20
CA MET A 7 14.64 -34.57 21.86
C MET A 7 13.23 -34.02 21.80
N LYS A 8 12.41 -34.33 22.79
CA LYS A 8 11.02 -33.81 22.86
C LYS A 8 11.00 -32.30 23.04
N LYS A 9 11.90 -31.74 23.86
CA LYS A 9 12.02 -30.31 24.07
C LYS A 9 12.48 -29.61 22.80
N LEU A 10 13.44 -30.18 22.08
CA LEU A 10 13.91 -29.62 20.82
C LEU A 10 12.84 -29.64 19.77
N LEU A 11 12.07 -30.74 19.70
CA LEU A 11 10.94 -30.85 18.76
C LEU A 11 9.86 -29.82 19.05
N LEU A 12 9.54 -29.60 20.32
CA LEU A 12 8.56 -28.61 20.75
C LEU A 12 9.01 -27.21 20.37
N MET A 13 10.27 -26.88 20.60
CA MET A 13 10.83 -25.58 20.24
C MET A 13 10.79 -25.36 18.73
N LEU A 14 11.10 -26.39 17.98
CA LEU A 14 11.06 -26.31 16.52
C LEU A 14 9.62 -26.08 16.01
N CYS A 15 8.66 -26.79 16.56
CA CYS A 15 7.26 -26.65 16.20
C CYS A 15 6.73 -25.25 16.52
N MET A 16 7.12 -24.71 17.67
CA MET A 16 6.73 -23.36 18.05
C MET A 16 7.32 -22.31 17.13
N SER A 17 8.56 -22.49 16.73
CA SER A 17 9.24 -21.59 15.80
C SER A 17 8.55 -21.57 14.45
N ILE A 18 8.17 -22.74 13.94
CA ILE A 18 7.47 -22.86 12.67
C ILE A 18 6.10 -22.20 12.74
N ALA A 19 5.38 -22.39 13.85
CA ALA A 19 4.06 -21.81 14.03
C ALA A 19 4.12 -20.28 14.07
N ILE A 20 5.11 -19.72 14.75
CA ILE A 20 5.30 -18.28 14.83
C ILE A 20 5.64 -17.71 13.45
N TYR A 21 6.54 -18.39 12.74
CA TYR A 21 6.94 -17.95 11.40
C TYR A 21 5.77 -18.01 10.42
N SER A 22 4.98 -19.07 10.47
CA SER A 22 3.81 -19.23 9.62
C SER A 22 2.74 -18.19 9.92
N GLY A 23 2.49 -17.94 11.21
CA GLY A 23 1.54 -16.90 11.61
C GLY A 23 1.98 -15.51 11.19
N TYR A 24 3.26 -15.24 11.27
CA TYR A 24 3.81 -13.95 10.85
C TYR A 24 3.59 -13.71 9.35
N ASN A 25 3.83 -14.75 8.56
CA ASN A 25 3.63 -14.64 7.11
C ASN A 25 2.16 -14.42 6.74
N MET A 26 1.25 -15.08 7.44
CA MET A 26 -0.17 -14.91 7.18
C MET A 26 -0.65 -13.50 7.48
N VAL A 27 -0.18 -12.93 8.58
CA VAL A 27 -0.52 -11.54 8.94
C VAL A 27 -0.03 -10.57 7.87
N THR A 28 1.17 -10.82 7.34
CA THR A 28 1.73 -9.96 6.29
C THR A 28 0.92 -10.04 5.00
N MET A 29 0.38 -11.20 4.68
CA MET A 29 -0.43 -11.39 3.48
C MET A 29 -1.78 -10.67 3.56
N GLU A 30 -2.39 -10.63 4.74
CA GLU A 30 -3.67 -9.96 4.93
C GLU A 30 -3.57 -8.45 4.81
N ALA A 31 -2.40 -7.90 5.08
CA ALA A 31 -2.16 -6.46 5.03
C ALA A 31 -1.84 -5.94 3.63
N SER A 32 -1.75 -6.82 2.63
CA SER A 32 -1.37 -6.40 1.28
C SER A 32 -2.53 -5.67 0.60
N THR A 33 -2.40 -4.37 0.50
CA THR A 33 -3.31 -3.53 -0.27
C THR A 33 -2.76 -3.41 -1.68
N HIS A 34 -3.58 -3.75 -2.66
CA HIS A 34 -3.16 -3.63 -4.05
C HIS A 34 -3.30 -2.19 -4.51
N TRP A 35 -2.19 -1.61 -4.92
CA TRP A 35 -2.16 -0.27 -5.46
C TRP A 35 -2.01 -0.34 -6.96
N ARG A 36 -2.84 0.42 -7.67
CA ARG A 36 -2.75 0.58 -9.11
C ARG A 36 -2.23 1.98 -9.40
N HIS A 37 -1.39 2.09 -10.42
CA HIS A 37 -0.80 3.37 -10.80
C HIS A 37 -1.46 3.86 -12.08
N GLU A 38 -2.13 5.01 -11.99
CA GLU A 38 -2.75 5.67 -13.14
C GLU A 38 -1.90 6.86 -13.54
N GLN A 39 -1.75 7.05 -14.85
CA GLN A 39 -0.97 8.17 -15.37
C GLN A 39 -1.91 9.28 -15.82
N VAL A 40 -1.67 10.49 -15.35
CA VAL A 40 -2.50 11.65 -15.64
C VAL A 40 -1.60 12.75 -16.20
N VAL A 41 -2.13 13.49 -17.18
CA VAL A 41 -1.43 14.64 -17.75
C VAL A 41 -1.98 15.91 -17.10
N VAL A 42 -1.09 16.77 -16.63
CA VAL A 42 -1.45 18.03 -16.00
C VAL A 42 -1.84 19.03 -17.08
N HIS A 43 -2.99 19.67 -16.89
CA HIS A 43 -3.46 20.74 -17.77
C HIS A 43 -3.18 22.10 -17.12
N GLY A 44 -3.19 23.15 -17.92
CA GLY A 44 -2.97 24.50 -17.41
C GLY A 44 -4.01 24.86 -16.36
N GLY A 45 -3.55 25.36 -15.23
CA GLY A 45 -4.40 25.72 -14.10
C GLY A 45 -4.67 24.59 -13.12
N ASP A 46 -4.26 23.37 -13.41
CA ASP A 46 -4.42 22.26 -12.48
C ASP A 46 -3.49 22.43 -11.28
N THR A 47 -4.04 22.20 -10.10
CA THR A 47 -3.28 22.18 -8.86
C THR A 47 -3.21 20.77 -8.32
N LEU A 48 -2.20 20.52 -7.48
CA LEU A 48 -2.06 19.22 -6.86
C LEU A 48 -3.28 18.88 -6.00
N TRP A 49 -3.83 19.89 -5.33
CA TRP A 49 -5.04 19.72 -4.52
C TRP A 49 -6.24 19.30 -5.38
N ALA A 50 -6.44 19.98 -6.51
CA ALA A 50 -7.56 19.67 -7.39
C ALA A 50 -7.46 18.27 -7.97
N ILE A 51 -6.27 17.86 -8.36
CA ILE A 51 -6.04 16.50 -8.88
C ILE A 51 -6.28 15.48 -7.79
N ALA A 52 -5.76 15.71 -6.59
CA ALA A 52 -5.95 14.79 -5.47
C ALA A 52 -7.42 14.67 -5.09
N ASP A 53 -8.16 15.77 -5.09
CA ASP A 53 -9.58 15.75 -4.77
C ASP A 53 -10.38 14.94 -5.80
N ARG A 54 -10.00 15.07 -7.06
CA ARG A 54 -10.65 14.32 -8.15
C ARG A 54 -10.42 12.82 -8.04
N TRP A 55 -9.24 12.41 -7.57
CA TRP A 55 -8.85 11.01 -7.46
C TRP A 55 -9.08 10.42 -6.07
N ALA A 56 -9.49 11.23 -5.11
CA ALA A 56 -9.79 10.74 -3.77
C ALA A 56 -11.05 9.89 -3.79
N GLN A 57 -11.00 8.75 -3.11
CA GLN A 57 -12.17 7.88 -2.98
C GLN A 57 -13.07 8.40 -1.85
N ASP A 58 -14.29 7.90 -1.81
CA ASP A 58 -15.27 8.31 -0.80
C ASP A 58 -14.70 8.09 0.61
N GLY A 59 -14.73 9.14 1.42
CA GLY A 59 -14.22 9.10 2.78
C GLY A 59 -12.72 9.23 2.91
N GLU A 60 -12.01 9.40 1.80
CA GLU A 60 -10.56 9.52 1.82
C GLU A 60 -10.13 10.97 2.01
N ASP A 61 -9.12 11.17 2.88
CA ASP A 61 -8.57 12.49 3.14
C ASP A 61 -7.72 12.94 1.94
N VAL A 62 -8.05 14.11 1.39
CA VAL A 62 -7.35 14.67 0.24
C VAL A 62 -5.86 14.88 0.54
N ARG A 63 -5.53 15.25 1.77
CA ARG A 63 -4.13 15.44 2.17
C ARG A 63 -3.33 14.15 2.08
N ALA A 64 -3.96 13.04 2.45
CA ALA A 64 -3.32 11.73 2.34
C ALA A 64 -3.08 11.37 0.87
N VAL A 65 -4.03 11.70 -0.01
CA VAL A 65 -3.88 11.48 -1.44
C VAL A 65 -2.73 12.31 -2.01
N ILE A 66 -2.65 13.59 -1.62
CA ILE A 66 -1.55 14.47 -2.03
C ILE A 66 -0.20 13.89 -1.62
N TYR A 67 -0.10 13.40 -0.39
CA TYR A 67 1.13 12.81 0.11
C TYR A 67 1.55 11.60 -0.73
N ARG A 68 0.61 10.73 -1.06
CA ARG A 68 0.91 9.56 -1.89
C ARG A 68 1.34 9.95 -3.31
N ILE A 69 0.68 10.95 -3.88
CA ILE A 69 1.04 11.45 -5.21
C ILE A 69 2.45 12.03 -5.18
N CYS A 70 2.77 12.82 -4.18
CA CYS A 70 4.10 13.40 -4.04
C CYS A 70 5.17 12.36 -3.87
N GLU A 71 4.93 11.34 -3.07
CA GLU A 71 5.89 10.25 -2.88
C GLU A 71 6.10 9.46 -4.18
N ALA A 72 5.02 9.15 -4.89
CA ALA A 72 5.10 8.37 -6.11
C ALA A 72 5.85 9.10 -7.22
N ASN A 73 5.79 10.42 -7.23
CA ASN A 73 6.39 11.25 -8.27
C ASN A 73 7.65 11.99 -7.81
N LYS A 74 8.10 11.76 -6.59
CA LYS A 74 9.27 12.41 -5.97
C LYS A 74 9.12 13.93 -5.99
N LEU A 75 7.95 14.41 -5.60
CA LEU A 75 7.64 15.83 -5.54
C LEU A 75 7.55 16.29 -4.09
N GLU A 76 7.77 17.58 -3.88
CA GLU A 76 7.53 18.21 -2.59
C GLU A 76 6.08 18.72 -2.54
N ASN A 77 5.54 18.87 -1.32
CA ASN A 77 4.15 19.29 -1.14
C ASN A 77 3.84 20.66 -1.75
N ASN A 78 4.85 21.49 -1.94
CA ASN A 78 4.70 22.85 -2.49
C ASN A 78 5.01 22.93 -3.97
N THR A 79 5.17 21.80 -4.64
CA THR A 79 5.62 21.81 -6.02
C THR A 79 4.52 22.32 -6.94
N TYR A 80 4.88 23.25 -7.80
CA TYR A 80 3.99 23.73 -8.86
C TYR A 80 3.99 22.75 -10.00
N LEU A 81 2.80 22.41 -10.46
CA LEU A 81 2.63 21.51 -11.60
C LEU A 81 2.70 22.30 -12.90
N MET A 82 3.40 21.77 -13.88
CA MET A 82 3.51 22.40 -15.19
C MET A 82 2.56 21.73 -16.18
N PRO A 83 1.94 22.50 -17.08
CA PRO A 83 1.08 21.90 -18.12
C PRO A 83 1.86 20.89 -18.97
N GLY A 84 1.27 19.76 -19.25
CA GLY A 84 1.91 18.68 -19.97
C GLY A 84 2.71 17.73 -19.12
N GLN A 85 2.89 18.02 -17.84
CA GLN A 85 3.61 17.14 -16.92
C GLN A 85 2.80 15.87 -16.69
N LYS A 86 3.49 14.72 -16.66
CA LYS A 86 2.86 13.43 -16.39
C LYS A 86 2.99 13.10 -14.94
N LEU A 87 1.85 12.79 -14.31
CA LEU A 87 1.80 12.40 -12.91
C LEU A 87 1.33 10.96 -12.78
N VAL A 88 1.95 10.23 -11.88
CA VAL A 88 1.51 8.89 -11.51
C VAL A 88 0.66 9.01 -10.26
N ILE A 89 -0.58 8.55 -10.35
CA ILE A 89 -1.53 8.60 -9.23
C ILE A 89 -1.69 7.18 -8.68
N PRO A 90 -1.24 6.93 -7.44
CA PRO A 90 -1.50 5.63 -6.81
C PRO A 90 -2.96 5.54 -6.39
N VAL A 91 -3.67 4.58 -6.96
CA VAL A 91 -5.08 4.35 -6.67
C VAL A 91 -5.24 3.02 -5.97
N ARG A 92 -6.01 3.03 -4.91
CA ARG A 92 -6.27 1.80 -4.16
C ARG A 92 -7.21 0.90 -4.97
N SER A 93 -6.73 -0.31 -5.28
CA SER A 93 -7.52 -1.29 -6.00
C SER A 93 -8.26 -2.16 -5.01
N ASN A 94 -9.57 -1.96 -4.90
CA ASN A 94 -10.41 -2.75 -4.01
C ASN A 94 -11.10 -3.84 -4.82
N PRO A 95 -10.93 -5.14 -4.45
CA PRO A 95 -11.58 -6.23 -5.17
C PRO A 95 -13.10 -6.11 -5.23
N GLU A 96 -13.72 -5.58 -4.18
CA GLU A 96 -15.16 -5.36 -4.15
C GLU A 96 -15.60 -4.35 -5.19
N TYR A 97 -14.80 -3.31 -5.40
CA TYR A 97 -15.10 -2.28 -6.38
C TYR A 97 -15.02 -2.85 -7.80
N LEU A 98 -14.06 -3.73 -8.05
CA LEU A 98 -13.91 -4.38 -9.34
C LEU A 98 -15.04 -5.37 -9.63
N ALA A 99 -15.58 -5.99 -8.60
CA ALA A 99 -16.67 -6.96 -8.74
C ALA A 99 -18.00 -6.30 -9.10
N GLN A 100 -18.16 -5.03 -8.83
CA GLN A 100 -19.40 -4.29 -9.12
C GLN A 100 -19.50 -3.85 -10.59
N LYS A 101 -18.46 -4.04 -11.34
CA LYS A 101 -18.48 -3.80 -12.77
C LYS A 101 -18.84 -5.08 -13.51
#